data_ba4b37cf148b90502577c83161db2e17
#
_entry.id   ba4b37cf148b90502577c83161db2e17
#
_cell.length_a   1.000
_cell.length_b   1.000
_cell.length_c   1.000
_cell.angle_alpha   90.00
_cell.angle_beta   90.00
_cell.angle_gamma   90.00
#
_symmetry.space_group_name_H-M   'P 1'
#
loop_
_entity.id
_entity.type
_entity.pdbx_description
1 polymer ?
#
loop_
_entity_poly.entity_id
_entity_poly.type
_entity_poly.pdbx_seq_one_letter_code
_entity_poly.pdbx_strand_id
1 'polypeptide(L)'
;MPPHPAFTEKQGQYLAFIWAYTQINARPPAERDMQRFFDVTPPSVHQMVLTLQRQGLIRRQPATARSIELLIPPEALPVLRSIQTVKTSEARY
;
A
#
# COMPACT_ATOMS: atom_id res chain seq x y z
N MET A 1 0.92 -19.04 14.58
CA MET A 1 0.61 -17.64 14.71
C MET A 1 1.53 -16.78 13.84
N PRO A 2 0.99 -16.02 12.96
CA PRO A 2 1.87 -15.20 12.13
C PRO A 2 2.61 -14.16 12.98
N PRO A 3 3.81 -13.79 12.59
CA PRO A 3 4.57 -12.80 13.33
C PRO A 3 4.10 -11.37 13.09
N HIS A 4 3.06 -11.18 12.31
CA HIS A 4 2.56 -9.86 11.98
C HIS A 4 1.04 -9.92 11.91
N PRO A 5 0.34 -8.78 12.05
CA PRO A 5 -1.11 -8.77 11.94
C PRO A 5 -1.59 -9.19 10.56
N ALA A 6 -2.77 -9.77 10.52
CA ALA A 6 -3.40 -10.10 9.26
C ALA A 6 -3.87 -8.82 8.56
N PHE A 7 -4.02 -8.90 7.26
CA PHE A 7 -4.52 -7.77 6.47
C PHE A 7 -5.43 -8.28 5.37
N THR A 8 -6.29 -7.40 4.89
CA THR A 8 -7.21 -7.72 3.80
C THR A 8 -6.45 -7.74 2.48
N GLU A 9 -7.11 -8.26 1.45
CA GLU A 9 -6.51 -8.30 0.12
C GLU A 9 -6.17 -6.88 -0.36
N LYS A 10 -7.08 -5.94 -0.16
CA LYS A 10 -6.85 -4.56 -0.58
C LYS A 10 -5.69 -3.94 0.18
N GLN A 11 -5.65 -4.16 1.49
CA GLN A 11 -4.53 -3.68 2.30
C GLN A 11 -3.23 -4.29 1.82
N GLY A 12 -3.25 -5.57 1.49
CA GLY A 12 -2.07 -6.25 0.98
C GLY A 12 -1.56 -5.64 -0.31
N GLN A 13 -2.45 -5.20 -1.19
CA GLN A 13 -2.04 -4.54 -2.42
C GLN A 13 -1.35 -3.21 -2.14
N TYR A 14 -1.85 -2.44 -1.18
CA TYR A 14 -1.19 -1.19 -0.79
C TYR A 14 0.20 -1.47 -0.22
N LEU A 15 0.30 -2.49 0.64
CA LEU A 15 1.59 -2.85 1.22
C LEU A 15 2.59 -3.32 0.16
N ALA A 16 2.11 -4.11 -0.80
CA ALA A 16 2.95 -4.59 -1.89
C ALA A 16 3.42 -3.44 -2.77
N PHE A 17 2.55 -2.45 -2.99
CA PHE A 17 2.94 -1.27 -3.77
C PHE A 17 4.02 -0.47 -3.04
N ILE A 18 3.88 -0.29 -1.73
CA ILE A 18 4.87 0.44 -0.95
C ILE A 18 6.23 -0.25 -1.08
N TRP A 19 6.25 -1.57 -0.97
CA TRP A 19 7.49 -2.32 -1.08
C TRP A 19 8.11 -2.18 -2.47
N ALA A 20 7.29 -2.41 -3.52
CA ALA A 20 7.78 -2.36 -4.89
C ALA A 20 8.30 -0.97 -5.26
N TYR A 21 7.55 0.07 -4.86
CA TYR A 21 7.96 1.43 -5.13
C TYR A 21 9.31 1.74 -4.48
N THR A 22 9.46 1.31 -3.24
CA THR A 22 10.70 1.54 -2.51
C THR A 22 11.88 0.82 -3.16
N GLN A 23 11.65 -0.39 -3.65
CA GLN A 23 12.70 -1.13 -4.34
C GLN A 23 13.14 -0.45 -5.62
N ILE A 24 12.19 0.09 -6.36
CA ILE A 24 12.50 0.69 -7.66
C ILE A 24 13.08 2.09 -7.51
N ASN A 25 12.57 2.88 -6.56
CA ASN A 25 12.90 4.28 -6.45
C ASN A 25 13.86 4.61 -5.31
N ALA A 26 14.21 3.63 -4.50
CA ALA A 26 15.11 3.79 -3.34
C ALA A 26 14.56 4.77 -2.32
N ARG A 27 13.25 4.95 -2.28
CA ARG A 27 12.57 5.79 -1.29
C ARG A 27 11.11 5.41 -1.24
N PRO A 28 10.43 5.64 -0.12
CA PRO A 28 9.01 5.28 -0.01
C PRO A 28 8.14 6.14 -0.91
N PRO A 29 6.95 5.65 -1.26
CA PRO A 29 6.00 6.44 -2.03
C PRO A 29 5.35 7.52 -1.18
N ALA A 30 4.88 8.56 -1.84
CA ALA A 30 3.98 9.53 -1.22
C ALA A 30 2.54 9.05 -1.43
N GLU A 31 1.61 9.65 -0.71
CA GLU A 31 0.20 9.28 -0.87
C GLU A 31 -0.28 9.49 -2.29
N ARG A 32 0.20 10.54 -2.95
CA ARG A 32 -0.24 10.78 -4.33
C ARG A 32 0.22 9.72 -5.30
N ASP A 33 1.34 9.06 -5.01
CA ASP A 33 1.78 7.95 -5.85
C ASP A 33 0.80 6.80 -5.77
N MET A 34 0.23 6.57 -4.59
CA MET A 34 -0.78 5.55 -4.40
C MET A 34 -2.11 5.97 -5.04
N GLN A 35 -2.45 7.27 -4.98
CA GLN A 35 -3.64 7.75 -5.65
C GLN A 35 -3.58 7.45 -7.15
N ARG A 36 -2.42 7.69 -7.74
CA ARG A 36 -2.25 7.44 -9.18
C ARG A 36 -2.28 5.96 -9.50
N PHE A 37 -1.55 5.17 -8.74
CA PHE A 37 -1.44 3.75 -9.04
C PHE A 37 -2.77 3.04 -8.88
N PHE A 38 -3.49 3.32 -7.80
CA PHE A 38 -4.75 2.65 -7.53
C PHE A 38 -5.95 3.38 -8.11
N ASP A 39 -5.73 4.57 -8.66
CA ASP A 39 -6.78 5.38 -9.27
C ASP A 39 -7.91 5.62 -8.28
N VAL A 40 -7.54 6.15 -7.12
CA VAL A 40 -8.49 6.42 -6.06
C VAL A 40 -8.30 7.85 -5.56
N THR A 41 -9.26 8.32 -4.77
CA THR A 41 -9.25 9.71 -4.31
C THR A 41 -8.26 9.91 -3.17
N PRO A 42 -7.79 11.15 -2.96
CA PRO A 42 -6.90 11.43 -1.83
C PRO A 42 -7.46 11.01 -0.48
N PRO A 43 -8.74 11.28 -0.14
CA PRO A 43 -9.25 10.80 1.14
C PRO A 43 -9.21 9.29 1.29
N SER A 44 -9.42 8.54 0.21
CA SER A 44 -9.38 7.09 0.27
C SER A 44 -7.99 6.60 0.62
N VAL A 45 -6.95 7.16 -0.02
CA VAL A 45 -5.58 6.78 0.28
C VAL A 45 -5.24 7.16 1.72
N HIS A 46 -5.62 8.36 2.13
CA HIS A 46 -5.26 8.82 3.47
C HIS A 46 -5.88 7.92 4.53
N GLN A 47 -7.14 7.54 4.35
CA GLN A 47 -7.79 6.64 5.29
C GLN A 47 -7.12 5.28 5.32
N MET A 48 -6.71 4.77 4.16
CA MET A 48 -6.01 3.49 4.11
C MET A 48 -4.68 3.58 4.86
N VAL A 49 -3.93 4.66 4.64
CA VAL A 49 -2.64 4.83 5.31
C VAL A 49 -2.82 4.87 6.83
N LEU A 50 -3.84 5.61 7.31
CA LEU A 50 -4.11 5.66 8.73
C LEU A 50 -4.50 4.29 9.28
N THR A 51 -5.28 3.54 8.53
CA THR A 51 -5.69 2.21 8.93
C THR A 51 -4.50 1.26 9.02
N LEU A 52 -3.63 1.28 8.01
CA LEU A 52 -2.44 0.43 8.02
C LEU A 52 -1.54 0.77 9.19
N GLN A 53 -1.43 2.06 9.50
CA GLN A 53 -0.62 2.49 10.64
C GLN A 53 -1.22 2.01 11.96
N ARG A 54 -2.53 2.15 12.12
CA ARG A 54 -3.19 1.69 13.34
C ARG A 54 -3.07 0.19 13.53
N GLN A 55 -3.04 -0.57 12.45
CA GLN A 55 -2.92 -2.02 12.53
C GLN A 55 -1.48 -2.49 12.69
N GLY A 56 -0.53 -1.58 12.77
CA GLY A 56 0.86 -1.96 12.98
C GLY A 56 1.54 -2.51 11.75
N LEU A 57 0.99 -2.26 10.57
CA LEU A 57 1.56 -2.79 9.32
C LEU A 57 2.56 -1.83 8.70
N ILE A 58 2.43 -0.55 8.98
CA ILE A 58 3.39 0.48 8.55
C ILE A 58 3.64 1.46 9.67
N ARG A 59 4.70 2.22 9.51
CA ARG A 59 5.03 3.34 10.37
C ARG A 59 5.30 4.54 9.46
N ARG A 60 4.98 5.73 9.92
CA ARG A 60 5.29 6.93 9.18
C ARG A 60 5.44 8.09 10.14
N GLN A 61 6.13 9.14 9.71
CA GLN A 61 6.28 10.35 10.51
C GLN A 61 5.22 11.34 10.08
N PRO A 62 4.43 11.88 11.02
CA PRO A 62 3.39 12.85 10.69
C PRO A 62 3.98 14.06 9.99
N ALA A 63 3.24 14.59 9.04
CA ALA A 63 3.61 15.79 8.29
C ALA A 63 4.94 15.67 7.52
N THR A 64 5.43 14.46 7.33
CA THR A 64 6.67 14.24 6.59
C THR A 64 6.34 13.37 5.38
N ALA A 65 6.51 13.93 4.19
CA ALA A 65 6.24 13.18 2.97
C ALA A 65 7.25 12.05 2.82
N ARG A 66 6.82 10.98 2.16
CA ARG A 66 7.68 9.85 1.83
C ARG A 66 8.37 9.23 3.05
N SER A 67 7.62 9.14 4.15
CA SER A 67 8.16 8.57 5.37
C SER A 67 7.58 7.21 5.72
N ILE A 68 6.81 6.61 4.82
CA ILE A 68 6.16 5.33 5.11
C ILE A 68 7.19 4.22 5.13
N GLU A 69 7.12 3.41 6.17
CA GLU A 69 8.02 2.27 6.32
C GLU A 69 7.21 1.03 6.63
N LEU A 70 7.48 -0.07 5.92
CA LEU A 70 6.80 -1.33 6.18
C LEU A 70 7.31 -1.94 7.47
N LEU A 71 6.39 -2.50 8.24
CA LEU A 71 6.73 -3.18 9.49
C LEU A 71 6.56 -4.70 9.38
N ILE A 72 6.27 -5.21 8.18
CA ILE A 72 6.14 -6.64 7.95
C ILE A 72 7.19 -7.07 6.92
N PRO A 73 7.58 -8.33 6.93
CA PRO A 73 8.61 -8.80 6.01
C PRO A 73 8.08 -8.92 4.58
N PRO A 74 8.95 -8.75 3.58
CA PRO A 74 8.51 -8.86 2.18
C PRO A 74 7.87 -10.20 1.84
N GLU A 75 8.28 -11.25 2.53
CA GLU A 75 7.73 -12.59 2.28
C GLU A 75 6.25 -12.69 2.59
N ALA A 76 5.73 -11.78 3.43
CA ALA A 76 4.33 -11.80 3.79
C ALA A 76 3.46 -11.05 2.79
N LEU A 77 4.06 -10.37 1.80
CA LEU A 77 3.32 -9.53 0.89
C LEU A 77 2.75 -10.34 -0.27
N PRO A 78 1.54 -9.98 -0.74
CA PRO A 78 1.00 -10.62 -1.93
C PRO A 78 1.68 -10.07 -3.17
N VAL A 79 1.42 -10.70 -4.30
CA VAL A 79 1.88 -10.21 -5.60
C VAL A 79 1.09 -8.95 -5.91
N LEU A 80 1.80 -7.89 -6.28
CA LEU A 80 1.16 -6.64 -6.66
C LEU A 80 0.52 -6.79 -8.03
N ARG A 81 -0.73 -6.40 -8.16
CA ARG A 81 -1.43 -6.46 -9.42
C ARG A 81 -1.54 -5.08 -10.03
N SER A 82 -1.50 -5.05 -11.34
CA SER A 82 -1.71 -3.80 -12.05
C SER A 82 -3.12 -3.32 -11.81
N ILE A 83 -3.29 -2.03 -11.55
CA ILE A 83 -4.62 -1.47 -11.37
C ILE A 83 -5.44 -1.62 -12.64
N GLN A 84 -4.79 -1.58 -13.79
CA GLN A 84 -5.50 -1.75 -15.03
C GLN A 84 -6.03 -3.17 -15.19
N THR A 85 -5.29 -4.15 -14.74
CA THR A 85 -5.75 -5.52 -14.75
C THR A 85 -6.98 -5.68 -13.86
N VAL A 86 -6.94 -5.08 -12.69
CA VAL A 86 -8.07 -5.15 -11.77
C VAL A 86 -9.29 -4.46 -12.36
N LYS A 87 -9.10 -3.26 -12.93
CA LYS A 87 -10.21 -2.53 -13.51
C LYS A 87 -10.79 -3.25 -14.70
N THR A 88 -9.94 -3.80 -15.55
CA THR A 88 -10.40 -4.52 -16.70
C THR A 88 -11.24 -5.72 -16.30
N SER A 89 -10.81 -6.43 -15.28
CA SER A 89 -11.56 -7.54 -14.79
C SER A 89 -12.94 -7.14 -14.33
N GLU A 90 -13.03 -6.01 -13.66
CA GLU A 90 -14.31 -5.54 -13.16
C GLU A 90 -15.16 -4.97 -14.25
N ALA A 91 -14.52 -4.19 -15.11
CA ALA A 91 -15.30 -3.47 -16.09
C ALA A 91 -15.80 -4.33 -17.15
N ARG A 92 -15.31 -5.51 -17.37
CA ARG A 92 -15.76 -6.21 -18.43
C ARG A 92 -16.74 -7.02 -18.18
N TYR A 93 -17.00 -6.93 -17.40
CA TYR A 93 -17.76 -7.63 -17.23
C TYR A 93 -18.96 -7.63 -16.79
#